data_8460f7015fb47a92e1f6f9308c50968f
#
_entry.id   8460f7015fb47a92e1f6f9308c50968f
#
_cell.length_a   1.000
_cell.length_b   1.000
_cell.length_c   1.000
_cell.angle_alpha   90.00
_cell.angle_beta   90.00
_cell.angle_gamma   90.00
#
_symmetry.space_group_name_H-M   'P 1'
#
loop_
_entity.id
_entity.type
_entity.pdbx_description
1 polymer ?
#
loop_
_entity_poly.entity_id
_entity_poly.type
_entity_poly.pdbx_seq_one_letter_code
_entity_poly.pdbx_strand_id
1 'polypeptide(L)'
;KAVQDPLPILSGGNSQGARRRAGRFCNGWLPACLTPDEYRIGFAEIAREAELNSRTLNDFEKAIQVVVSVDSTHEAAVSRFESSQVHAHLHSLSSSTLKGKLDAGLEERNLVGTPEEVREKILHYSDAGVETFAGLLFAANTVEETLESMAMFAEEVIGL
;
A
#
# COMPACT_ATOMS: atom_id res chain seq x y z
N LYS A 1 -31.71 -0.66 1.53
CA LYS A 1 -31.27 -0.01 2.76
C LYS A 1 -29.82 -0.45 3.04
N ALA A 2 -28.90 0.49 3.30
CA ALA A 2 -27.54 0.15 3.65
C ALA A 2 -27.51 -0.69 4.94
N VAL A 3 -26.59 -1.64 5.00
CA VAL A 3 -26.38 -2.46 6.21
C VAL A 3 -25.61 -1.66 7.28
N GLN A 4 -24.74 -0.74 6.83
CA GLN A 4 -24.00 0.16 7.70
C GLN A 4 -24.53 1.59 7.58
N ASP A 5 -24.63 2.28 8.70
CA ASP A 5 -25.06 3.69 8.78
C ASP A 5 -24.30 4.39 9.92
N PRO A 6 -23.37 5.33 9.63
CA PRO A 6 -22.96 5.76 8.29
C PRO A 6 -22.10 4.72 7.55
N LEU A 7 -22.10 4.76 6.22
CA LEU A 7 -21.19 3.97 5.38
C LEU A 7 -19.78 4.57 5.45
N PRO A 8 -18.74 3.82 5.87
CA PRO A 8 -17.37 4.31 5.85
C PRO A 8 -16.88 4.57 4.43
N ILE A 9 -16.20 5.69 4.21
CA ILE A 9 -15.64 6.09 2.91
C ILE A 9 -14.15 6.27 3.05
N LEU A 10 -13.35 5.54 2.25
CA LEU A 10 -11.92 5.72 2.15
C LEU A 10 -11.57 6.54 0.90
N SER A 11 -10.66 7.51 1.05
CA SER A 11 -10.12 8.25 -0.09
C SER A 11 -8.94 7.50 -0.67
N GLY A 12 -9.02 7.14 -1.96
CA GLY A 12 -7.89 6.60 -2.71
C GLY A 12 -6.98 7.70 -3.25
N GLY A 13 -5.73 7.30 -3.59
CA GLY A 13 -4.78 8.10 -4.34
C GLY A 13 -3.79 8.90 -3.49
N ASN A 14 -2.68 9.29 -4.16
CA ASN A 14 -1.47 9.83 -3.54
C ASN A 14 -1.35 11.37 -3.68
N SER A 15 -2.30 12.02 -4.34
CA SER A 15 -2.22 13.48 -4.59
C SER A 15 -2.58 14.29 -3.34
N GLN A 16 -2.10 15.53 -3.28
CA GLN A 16 -2.48 16.47 -2.24
C GLN A 16 -4.01 16.66 -2.17
N GLY A 17 -4.69 16.68 -3.34
CA GLY A 17 -6.15 16.76 -3.38
C GLY A 17 -6.84 15.54 -2.75
N ALA A 18 -6.28 14.32 -2.91
CA ALA A 18 -6.79 13.11 -2.26
C ALA A 18 -6.61 13.19 -0.73
N ARG A 19 -5.42 13.60 -0.26
CA ARG A 19 -5.15 13.79 1.17
C ARG A 19 -6.05 14.84 1.82
N ARG A 20 -6.29 15.96 1.14
CA ARG A 20 -7.25 16.98 1.63
C ARG A 20 -8.67 16.43 1.74
N ARG A 21 -9.15 15.67 0.74
CA ARG A 21 -10.47 15.01 0.82
C ARG A 21 -10.54 14.02 1.97
N ALA A 22 -9.47 13.22 2.15
CA ALA A 22 -9.37 12.28 3.27
C ALA A 22 -9.56 12.99 4.61
N GLY A 23 -8.79 14.05 4.86
CA GLY A 23 -8.87 14.83 6.10
C GLY A 23 -10.21 15.50 6.31
N ARG A 24 -10.87 15.99 5.26
CA ARG A 24 -12.14 16.74 5.36
C ARG A 24 -13.36 15.85 5.50
N PHE A 25 -13.41 14.73 4.77
CA PHE A 25 -14.69 14.06 4.49
C PHE A 25 -14.67 12.54 4.68
N CYS A 26 -13.50 11.89 4.66
CA CYS A 26 -13.43 10.43 4.61
C CYS A 26 -13.14 9.80 5.96
N ASN A 27 -13.45 8.51 6.08
CA ASN A 27 -13.19 7.70 7.26
C ASN A 27 -11.86 6.95 7.16
N GLY A 28 -11.14 7.09 6.05
CA GLY A 28 -9.84 6.49 5.86
C GLY A 28 -9.12 6.96 4.61
N TRP A 29 -7.87 6.52 4.48
CA TRP A 29 -7.01 6.78 3.34
C TRP A 29 -6.37 5.49 2.86
N LEU A 30 -6.51 5.21 1.56
CA LEU A 30 -5.96 4.04 0.87
C LEU A 30 -5.09 4.50 -0.30
N PRO A 31 -3.85 4.95 -0.04
CA PRO A 31 -2.88 5.22 -1.11
C PRO A 31 -2.30 3.91 -1.67
N ALA A 32 -1.62 4.00 -2.82
CA ALA A 32 -0.94 2.88 -3.42
C ALA A 32 0.54 3.17 -3.62
N CYS A 33 1.40 2.18 -3.36
CA CYS A 33 2.83 2.21 -3.67
C CYS A 33 3.53 3.48 -3.15
N LEU A 34 3.39 3.77 -1.87
CA LEU A 34 4.15 4.80 -1.16
C LEU A 34 5.25 4.13 -0.32
N THR A 35 6.40 4.79 -0.17
CA THR A 35 7.37 4.39 0.85
C THR A 35 6.83 4.69 2.26
N PRO A 36 7.35 4.07 3.34
CA PRO A 36 6.95 4.39 4.71
C PRO A 36 7.04 5.89 5.03
N ASP A 37 8.10 6.57 4.58
CA ASP A 37 8.29 8.00 4.81
C ASP A 37 7.25 8.86 4.07
N GLU A 38 6.97 8.53 2.80
CA GLU A 38 5.91 9.20 2.04
C GLU A 38 4.54 9.01 2.68
N TYR A 39 4.28 7.82 3.23
CA TYR A 39 3.04 7.54 3.95
C TYR A 39 2.93 8.42 5.20
N ARG A 40 3.98 8.47 6.02
CA ARG A 40 4.04 9.30 7.24
C ARG A 40 3.81 10.78 6.92
N ILE A 41 4.48 11.30 5.88
CA ILE A 41 4.30 12.69 5.44
C ILE A 41 2.87 12.92 4.95
N GLY A 42 2.33 12.00 4.15
CA GLY A 42 0.97 12.09 3.62
C GLY A 42 -0.08 12.08 4.72
N PHE A 43 0.10 11.23 5.75
CA PHE A 43 -0.82 11.17 6.87
C PHE A 43 -0.75 12.43 7.76
N ALA A 44 0.44 13.00 7.95
CA ALA A 44 0.58 14.29 8.66
C ALA A 44 -0.19 15.42 7.95
N GLU A 45 -0.20 15.46 6.62
CA GLU A 45 -1.02 16.42 5.87
C GLU A 45 -2.53 16.17 6.05
N ILE A 46 -2.96 14.91 6.11
CA ILE A 46 -4.36 14.53 6.38
C ILE A 46 -4.77 15.00 7.78
N ALA A 47 -3.94 14.74 8.79
CA ALA A 47 -4.20 15.14 10.17
C ALA A 47 -4.32 16.67 10.30
N ARG A 48 -3.40 17.41 9.69
CA ARG A 48 -3.46 18.88 9.63
C ARG A 48 -4.74 19.39 8.97
N GLU A 49 -5.14 18.77 7.87
CA GLU A 49 -6.36 19.18 7.16
C GLU A 49 -7.62 18.88 7.98
N ALA A 50 -7.65 17.77 8.72
CA ALA A 50 -8.73 17.44 9.63
C ALA A 50 -8.83 18.49 10.77
N GLU A 51 -7.70 18.85 11.39
CA GLU A 51 -7.63 19.88 12.43
C GLU A 51 -8.16 21.23 11.95
N LEU A 52 -7.74 21.68 10.75
CA LEU A 52 -8.23 22.92 10.13
C LEU A 52 -9.74 22.92 9.88
N ASN A 53 -10.36 21.75 9.82
CA ASN A 53 -11.81 21.58 9.67
C ASN A 53 -12.52 21.14 10.95
N SER A 54 -11.88 21.29 12.12
CA SER A 54 -12.40 20.93 13.45
C SER A 54 -12.88 19.47 13.53
N ARG A 55 -12.17 18.56 12.84
CA ARG A 55 -12.47 17.16 12.77
C ARG A 55 -11.44 16.33 13.52
N THR A 56 -11.88 15.29 14.23
CA THR A 56 -11.02 14.27 14.84
C THR A 56 -10.91 13.05 13.91
N LEU A 57 -9.80 12.31 14.04
CA LEU A 57 -9.51 11.09 13.24
C LEU A 57 -9.48 9.82 14.12
N ASN A 58 -10.34 9.76 15.16
CA ASN A 58 -10.28 8.68 16.15
C ASN A 58 -10.49 7.27 15.55
N ASP A 59 -11.38 7.15 14.57
CA ASP A 59 -11.68 5.87 13.89
C ASP A 59 -11.27 5.93 12.42
N PHE A 60 -10.17 6.62 12.13
CA PHE A 60 -9.71 6.79 10.77
C PHE A 60 -8.90 5.59 10.30
N GLU A 61 -9.36 4.91 9.25
CA GLU A 61 -8.69 3.76 8.63
C GLU A 61 -7.39 4.18 7.94
N LYS A 62 -6.26 3.67 8.45
CA LYS A 62 -4.91 3.95 7.94
C LYS A 62 -4.42 2.78 7.10
N ALA A 63 -4.91 2.72 5.88
CA ALA A 63 -4.65 1.61 4.97
C ALA A 63 -3.62 1.96 3.89
N ILE A 64 -3.01 0.93 3.31
CA ILE A 64 -2.14 1.04 2.11
C ILE A 64 -2.40 -0.12 1.17
N GLN A 65 -2.27 0.14 -0.12
CA GLN A 65 -2.24 -0.87 -1.18
C GLN A 65 -0.81 -1.06 -1.69
N VAL A 66 -0.33 -2.30 -1.72
CA VAL A 66 1.01 -2.67 -2.16
C VAL A 66 1.01 -3.93 -3.03
N VAL A 67 2.03 -4.09 -3.84
CA VAL A 67 2.32 -5.35 -4.51
C VAL A 67 3.18 -6.22 -3.60
N VAL A 68 2.94 -7.52 -3.63
CA VAL A 68 3.69 -8.54 -2.90
C VAL A 68 4.44 -9.43 -3.88
N SER A 69 5.74 -9.59 -3.68
CA SER A 69 6.58 -10.57 -4.36
C SER A 69 7.55 -11.16 -3.37
N VAL A 70 7.27 -12.37 -2.89
CA VAL A 70 8.09 -13.09 -1.90
C VAL A 70 8.70 -14.31 -2.55
N ASP A 71 10.00 -14.53 -2.36
CA ASP A 71 10.70 -15.72 -2.82
C ASP A 71 11.84 -16.08 -1.85
N SER A 72 12.43 -17.24 -2.05
CA SER A 72 13.56 -17.75 -1.23
C SER A 72 14.83 -16.89 -1.30
N THR A 73 15.00 -16.10 -2.38
CA THR A 73 16.08 -15.12 -2.53
C THR A 73 15.53 -13.78 -2.98
N HIS A 74 16.24 -12.72 -2.65
CA HIS A 74 15.91 -11.36 -3.06
C HIS A 74 15.84 -11.24 -4.60
N GLU A 75 16.84 -11.77 -5.30
CA GLU A 75 16.92 -11.71 -6.75
C GLU A 75 15.75 -12.42 -7.43
N ALA A 76 15.30 -13.56 -6.89
CA ALA A 76 14.14 -14.28 -7.41
C ALA A 76 12.84 -13.49 -7.20
N ALA A 77 12.67 -12.86 -6.03
CA ALA A 77 11.52 -12.00 -5.74
C ALA A 77 11.48 -10.78 -6.67
N VAL A 78 12.62 -10.11 -6.89
CA VAL A 78 12.73 -8.97 -7.84
C VAL A 78 12.43 -9.41 -9.26
N SER A 79 13.03 -10.51 -9.73
CA SER A 79 12.78 -11.04 -11.07
C SER A 79 11.31 -11.37 -11.32
N ARG A 80 10.63 -11.98 -10.35
CA ARG A 80 9.19 -12.25 -10.39
C ARG A 80 8.39 -10.94 -10.47
N PHE A 81 8.72 -9.98 -9.64
CA PHE A 81 8.08 -8.67 -9.63
C PHE A 81 8.20 -7.97 -10.98
N GLU A 82 9.41 -7.83 -11.52
CA GLU A 82 9.69 -7.13 -12.77
C GLU A 82 9.06 -7.80 -14.00
N SER A 83 8.95 -9.13 -14.00
CA SER A 83 8.31 -9.90 -15.10
C SER A 83 6.78 -9.96 -14.99
N SER A 84 6.17 -9.45 -13.92
CA SER A 84 4.73 -9.52 -13.70
C SER A 84 3.94 -8.47 -14.48
N GLN A 85 2.68 -8.81 -14.81
CA GLN A 85 1.75 -7.86 -15.42
C GLN A 85 1.46 -6.66 -14.51
N VAL A 86 1.47 -6.84 -13.19
CA VAL A 86 1.24 -5.75 -12.25
C VAL A 86 2.39 -4.74 -12.28
N HIS A 87 3.65 -5.17 -12.42
CA HIS A 87 4.78 -4.27 -12.61
C HIS A 87 4.65 -3.45 -13.90
N ALA A 88 4.31 -4.10 -15.02
CA ALA A 88 4.04 -3.41 -16.28
C ALA A 88 2.91 -2.38 -16.14
N HIS A 89 1.86 -2.71 -15.39
CA HIS A 89 0.77 -1.78 -15.09
C HIS A 89 1.25 -0.59 -14.25
N LEU A 90 2.03 -0.80 -13.19
CA LEU A 90 2.59 0.27 -12.37
C LEU A 90 3.47 1.23 -13.21
N HIS A 91 4.26 0.69 -14.12
CA HIS A 91 5.02 1.49 -15.08
C HIS A 91 4.11 2.36 -15.97
N SER A 92 2.98 1.84 -16.42
CA SER A 92 2.02 2.62 -17.23
C SER A 92 1.40 3.80 -16.44
N LEU A 93 1.36 3.72 -15.11
CA LEU A 93 0.87 4.79 -14.23
C LEU A 93 1.93 5.86 -13.95
N SER A 94 3.16 5.72 -14.41
CA SER A 94 4.27 6.66 -14.18
C SER A 94 3.98 8.07 -14.68
N SER A 95 3.18 8.21 -15.72
CA SER A 95 2.74 9.50 -16.27
C SER A 95 1.57 10.14 -15.51
N SER A 96 0.93 9.41 -14.59
CA SER A 96 -0.28 9.85 -13.87
C SER A 96 -0.14 9.71 -12.35
N THR A 97 -0.58 8.59 -11.79
CA THR A 97 -0.65 8.37 -10.33
C THR A 97 0.73 8.32 -9.67
N LEU A 98 1.75 7.80 -10.36
CA LEU A 98 3.13 7.68 -9.88
C LEU A 98 4.07 8.74 -10.45
N LYS A 99 3.56 9.80 -11.07
CA LYS A 99 4.36 10.85 -11.68
C LYS A 99 5.33 11.48 -10.67
N GLY A 100 6.63 11.49 -11.03
CA GLY A 100 7.70 12.05 -10.20
C GLY A 100 8.08 11.22 -8.97
N LYS A 101 7.62 9.96 -8.88
CA LYS A 101 7.87 9.06 -7.74
C LYS A 101 8.72 7.83 -8.08
N LEU A 102 9.22 7.76 -9.30
CA LEU A 102 10.05 6.63 -9.74
C LEU A 102 11.52 6.74 -9.32
N ASP A 103 11.93 7.85 -8.67
CA ASP A 103 13.30 8.03 -8.18
C ASP A 103 13.66 7.04 -7.06
N ALA A 104 12.70 6.71 -6.19
CA ALA A 104 12.77 5.51 -5.36
C ALA A 104 12.11 4.38 -6.16
N GLY A 105 12.83 3.30 -6.44
CA GLY A 105 12.37 2.20 -7.28
C GLY A 105 11.00 1.65 -6.86
N LEU A 106 10.27 1.06 -7.79
CA LEU A 106 8.98 0.43 -7.49
C LEU A 106 9.12 -0.68 -6.43
N GLU A 107 10.29 -1.32 -6.35
CA GLU A 107 10.61 -2.33 -5.34
C GLU A 107 10.55 -1.76 -3.91
N GLU A 108 11.10 -0.57 -3.66
CA GLU A 108 11.09 0.08 -2.33
C GLU A 108 9.69 0.44 -1.86
N ARG A 109 8.75 0.61 -2.78
CA ARG A 109 7.36 1.01 -2.56
C ARG A 109 6.42 -0.17 -2.36
N ASN A 110 6.94 -1.38 -2.43
CA ASN A 110 6.20 -2.63 -2.42
C ASN A 110 6.87 -3.67 -1.53
N LEU A 111 6.17 -4.72 -1.21
CA LEU A 111 6.67 -5.84 -0.41
C LEU A 111 7.37 -6.85 -1.33
N VAL A 112 8.61 -6.54 -1.71
CA VAL A 112 9.43 -7.38 -2.60
C VAL A 112 10.67 -7.82 -1.83
N GLY A 113 10.98 -9.12 -1.82
CA GLY A 113 12.17 -9.67 -1.16
C GLY A 113 11.95 -11.06 -0.57
N THR A 114 12.85 -11.48 0.28
CA THR A 114 12.71 -12.70 1.09
C THR A 114 11.63 -12.53 2.16
N PRO A 115 11.13 -13.60 2.78
CA PRO A 115 10.18 -13.48 3.89
C PRO A 115 10.66 -12.56 5.02
N GLU A 116 11.96 -12.61 5.36
CA GLU A 116 12.57 -11.76 6.38
C GLU A 116 12.52 -10.28 5.98
N GLU A 117 12.95 -9.96 4.76
CA GLU A 117 12.95 -8.59 4.22
C GLU A 117 11.53 -8.02 4.13
N VAL A 118 10.57 -8.84 3.75
CA VAL A 118 9.17 -8.44 3.68
C VAL A 118 8.58 -8.18 5.07
N ARG A 119 8.89 -9.02 6.08
CA ARG A 119 8.51 -8.77 7.48
C ARG A 119 9.09 -7.45 7.99
N GLU A 120 10.37 -7.17 7.71
CA GLU A 120 11.01 -5.91 8.08
C GLU A 120 10.35 -4.70 7.41
N LYS A 121 10.05 -4.78 6.11
CA LYS A 121 9.29 -3.74 5.40
C LYS A 121 7.91 -3.49 6.01
N ILE A 122 7.18 -4.55 6.40
CA ILE A 122 5.87 -4.43 7.07
C ILE A 122 6.01 -3.68 8.40
N LEU A 123 7.04 -3.96 9.19
CA LEU A 123 7.31 -3.24 10.44
C LEU A 123 7.59 -1.76 10.17
N HIS A 124 8.38 -1.43 9.16
CA HIS A 124 8.63 -0.03 8.78
C HIS A 124 7.35 0.72 8.38
N TYR A 125 6.42 0.06 7.67
CA TYR A 125 5.10 0.64 7.39
C TYR A 125 4.26 0.82 8.65
N SER A 126 4.29 -0.15 9.57
CA SER A 126 3.61 -0.05 10.86
C SER A 126 4.14 1.13 11.67
N ASP A 127 5.46 1.31 11.74
CA ASP A 127 6.12 2.46 12.39
C ASP A 127 5.78 3.80 11.71
N ALA A 128 5.46 3.77 10.42
CA ALA A 128 4.98 4.93 9.70
C ALA A 128 3.48 5.22 9.93
N GLY A 129 2.79 4.35 10.66
CA GLY A 129 1.40 4.50 11.05
C GLY A 129 0.40 3.75 10.17
N VAL A 130 0.83 2.83 9.31
CA VAL A 130 -0.07 1.93 8.59
C VAL A 130 -0.63 0.89 9.56
N GLU A 131 -1.95 0.71 9.56
CA GLU A 131 -2.66 -0.26 10.40
C GLU A 131 -3.25 -1.40 9.56
N THR A 132 -3.53 -1.15 8.28
CA THR A 132 -4.16 -2.12 7.38
C THR A 132 -3.45 -2.19 6.04
N PHE A 133 -2.98 -3.37 5.67
CA PHE A 133 -2.57 -3.65 4.28
C PHE A 133 -3.80 -4.14 3.52
N ALA A 134 -4.49 -3.22 2.86
CA ALA A 134 -5.66 -3.51 2.05
C ALA A 134 -5.28 -3.61 0.57
N GLY A 135 -5.79 -4.62 -0.12
CA GLY A 135 -5.50 -4.80 -1.53
C GLY A 135 -4.05 -5.24 -1.79
N LEU A 136 -3.63 -6.32 -1.15
CA LEU A 136 -2.39 -7.01 -1.49
C LEU A 136 -2.49 -7.57 -2.91
N LEU A 137 -1.66 -7.08 -3.83
CA LEU A 137 -1.59 -7.55 -5.21
C LEU A 137 -0.35 -8.44 -5.36
N PHE A 138 -0.53 -9.72 -5.56
CA PHE A 138 0.58 -10.65 -5.75
C PHE A 138 1.16 -10.52 -7.16
N ALA A 139 2.49 -10.41 -7.24
CA ALA A 139 3.23 -10.37 -8.50
C ALA A 139 3.22 -11.76 -9.16
N ALA A 140 2.22 -12.00 -9.99
CA ALA A 140 1.97 -13.26 -10.66
C ALA A 140 1.36 -13.02 -12.04
N ASN A 141 1.48 -14.01 -12.95
CA ASN A 141 0.93 -13.96 -14.29
C ASN A 141 -0.15 -15.02 -14.50
N THR A 142 -0.27 -16.00 -13.60
CA THR A 142 -1.29 -17.05 -13.61
C THR A 142 -2.01 -17.14 -12.26
N VAL A 143 -3.11 -17.86 -12.23
CA VAL A 143 -3.85 -18.15 -10.99
C VAL A 143 -3.03 -19.04 -10.06
N GLU A 144 -2.34 -20.02 -10.61
CA GLU A 144 -1.48 -20.95 -9.88
C GLU A 144 -0.36 -20.19 -9.16
N GLU A 145 0.37 -19.34 -9.88
CA GLU A 145 1.41 -18.48 -9.28
C GLU A 145 0.86 -17.56 -8.19
N THR A 146 -0.35 -17.05 -8.37
CA THR A 146 -1.01 -16.22 -7.36
C THR A 146 -1.27 -17.02 -6.08
N LEU A 147 -1.83 -18.23 -6.20
CA LEU A 147 -2.14 -19.08 -5.05
C LEU A 147 -0.87 -19.54 -4.33
N GLU A 148 0.18 -19.90 -5.05
CA GLU A 148 1.49 -20.25 -4.47
C GLU A 148 2.10 -19.06 -3.71
N SER A 149 2.06 -17.87 -4.29
CA SER A 149 2.56 -16.64 -3.63
C SER A 149 1.75 -16.28 -2.39
N MET A 150 0.44 -16.47 -2.42
CA MET A 150 -0.44 -16.26 -1.25
C MET A 150 -0.12 -17.28 -0.14
N ALA A 151 0.08 -18.54 -0.47
CA ALA A 151 0.44 -19.58 0.50
C ALA A 151 1.78 -19.26 1.15
N MET A 152 2.81 -18.97 0.36
CA MET A 152 4.13 -18.58 0.86
C MET A 152 4.06 -17.34 1.76
N PHE A 153 3.32 -16.32 1.38
CA PHE A 153 3.12 -15.12 2.19
C PHE A 153 2.42 -15.43 3.52
N ALA A 154 1.39 -16.28 3.49
CA ALA A 154 0.67 -16.68 4.70
C ALA A 154 1.56 -17.49 5.65
N GLU A 155 2.26 -18.48 5.16
CA GLU A 155 3.10 -19.40 5.96
C GLU A 155 4.37 -18.72 6.45
N GLU A 156 5.10 -18.05 5.55
CA GLU A 156 6.45 -17.56 5.83
C GLU A 156 6.48 -16.09 6.33
N VAL A 157 5.49 -15.28 6.01
CA VAL A 157 5.47 -13.87 6.43
C VAL A 157 4.51 -13.64 7.60
N ILE A 158 3.28 -14.18 7.53
CA ILE A 158 2.27 -13.99 8.57
C ILE A 158 2.41 -15.04 9.69
N GLY A 159 2.86 -16.26 9.37
CA GLY A 159 3.01 -17.36 10.33
C GLY A 159 1.70 -18.09 10.63
N LEU A 160 0.85 -18.27 9.60
CA LEU A 160 -0.42 -19.02 9.65
C LEU A 160 -0.23 -20.48 9.28
#